data_c4de26511747f0902d373a105a81082d
#
_entry.id   c4de26511747f0902d373a105a81082d
#
_cell.length_a   1.000
_cell.length_b   1.000
_cell.length_c   1.000
_cell.angle_alpha   90.00
_cell.angle_beta   90.00
_cell.angle_gamma   90.00
#
_symmetry.space_group_name_H-M   'P 1'
#
loop_
_entity.id
_entity.type
_entity.pdbx_description
1 polymer ?
#
loop_
_entity_poly.entity_id
_entity_poly.type
_entity_poly.pdbx_seq_one_letter_code
_entity_poly.pdbx_strand_id
1 'polypeptide(L)'
;MADDTEPERLGLRYLTLAYRVRKVVDKHMITSGLSLARWKVLEILDAKGSIRQKALAQELGFAERSISQAVESLASDGLVARMPDPADGRAKLVTLTDEGAAALAAGTKAGAEVLQRIFGTLDRKQLASLDKLLNVIDDAAGGS
;
A
#
# COMPACT_ATOMS: atom_id res chain seq x y z
N MET A 1 -34.10 -14.16 -13.88
CA MET A 1 -32.72 -14.45 -13.46
C MET A 1 -31.93 -13.15 -13.50
N ALA A 2 -31.25 -12.83 -12.42
CA ALA A 2 -30.39 -11.66 -12.41
C ALA A 2 -29.20 -11.91 -13.36
N ASP A 3 -28.92 -10.93 -14.20
CA ASP A 3 -27.75 -10.96 -15.06
C ASP A 3 -26.49 -10.85 -14.18
N ASP A 4 -25.60 -11.80 -14.26
CA ASP A 4 -24.36 -11.82 -13.48
C ASP A 4 -23.40 -10.69 -13.88
N THR A 5 -23.70 -9.98 -14.96
CA THR A 5 -22.87 -8.88 -15.46
C THR A 5 -23.43 -7.49 -15.13
N GLU A 6 -24.46 -7.40 -14.29
CA GLU A 6 -24.95 -6.08 -13.86
C GLU A 6 -23.89 -5.30 -13.07
N PRO A 7 -23.75 -3.98 -13.35
CA PRO A 7 -22.68 -3.17 -12.76
C PRO A 7 -22.60 -3.23 -11.25
N GLU A 8 -23.73 -3.14 -10.55
CA GLU A 8 -23.74 -3.19 -9.07
C GLU A 8 -23.23 -4.54 -8.55
N ARG A 9 -23.64 -5.60 -9.20
CA ARG A 9 -23.23 -6.96 -8.79
C ARG A 9 -21.74 -7.19 -9.00
N LEU A 10 -21.22 -6.77 -10.15
CA LEU A 10 -19.80 -6.82 -10.43
C LEU A 10 -18.99 -5.93 -9.49
N GLY A 11 -19.51 -4.73 -9.18
CA GLY A 11 -18.88 -3.83 -8.22
C GLY A 11 -18.74 -4.44 -6.84
N LEU A 12 -19.82 -5.06 -6.32
CA LEU A 12 -19.80 -5.75 -5.03
C LEU A 12 -18.85 -6.93 -5.04
N ARG A 13 -18.84 -7.69 -6.13
CA ARG A 13 -17.92 -8.82 -6.30
C ARG A 13 -16.46 -8.36 -6.31
N TYR A 14 -16.19 -7.25 -6.98
CA TYR A 14 -14.86 -6.64 -7.00
C TYR A 14 -14.40 -6.27 -5.59
N LEU A 15 -15.26 -5.63 -4.79
CA LEU A 15 -14.92 -5.24 -3.42
C LEU A 15 -14.60 -6.47 -2.56
N THR A 16 -15.38 -7.52 -2.67
CA THR A 16 -15.14 -8.77 -1.95
C THR A 16 -13.84 -9.43 -2.39
N LEU A 17 -13.59 -9.49 -3.69
CA LEU A 17 -12.38 -10.07 -4.25
C LEU A 17 -11.13 -9.28 -3.87
N ALA A 18 -11.21 -7.95 -3.97
CA ALA A 18 -10.09 -7.08 -3.59
C ALA A 18 -9.70 -7.27 -2.13
N TYR A 19 -10.67 -7.38 -1.24
CA TYR A 19 -10.44 -7.67 0.18
C TYR A 19 -9.76 -9.02 0.37
N ARG A 20 -10.22 -10.06 -0.33
CA ARG A 20 -9.63 -11.40 -0.26
C ARG A 20 -8.18 -11.42 -0.75
N VAL A 21 -7.91 -10.79 -1.90
CA VAL A 21 -6.56 -10.69 -2.46
C VAL A 21 -5.64 -9.94 -1.48
N ARG A 22 -6.12 -8.82 -0.93
CA ARG A 22 -5.36 -8.05 0.06
C ARG A 22 -4.99 -8.88 1.27
N LYS A 23 -5.92 -9.68 1.79
CA LYS A 23 -5.65 -10.56 2.94
C LYS A 23 -4.58 -11.61 2.63
N VAL A 24 -4.64 -12.23 1.46
CA VAL A 24 -3.65 -13.23 1.04
C VAL A 24 -2.27 -12.59 0.90
N VAL A 25 -2.20 -11.41 0.29
CA VAL A 25 -0.95 -10.66 0.15
C VAL A 25 -0.38 -10.30 1.52
N ASP A 26 -1.22 -9.73 2.41
CA ASP A 26 -0.79 -9.31 3.75
C ASP A 26 -0.27 -10.49 4.57
N LYS A 27 -0.99 -11.60 4.57
CA LYS A 27 -0.58 -12.82 5.28
C LYS A 27 0.80 -13.32 4.82
N HIS A 28 1.06 -13.28 3.53
CA HIS A 28 2.36 -13.70 2.99
C HIS A 28 3.45 -12.67 3.30
N MET A 29 3.16 -11.38 3.19
CA MET A 29 4.12 -10.32 3.50
C MET A 29 4.55 -10.34 4.96
N ILE A 30 3.65 -10.64 5.88
CA ILE A 30 3.97 -10.75 7.32
C ILE A 30 5.07 -11.78 7.56
N THR A 31 5.16 -12.83 6.75
CA THR A 31 6.26 -13.81 6.87
C THR A 31 7.63 -13.20 6.61
N SER A 32 7.69 -12.08 5.87
CA SER A 32 8.92 -11.30 5.66
C SER A 32 9.14 -10.23 6.73
N GLY A 33 8.23 -10.12 7.72
CA GLY A 33 8.32 -9.17 8.81
C GLY A 33 7.64 -7.83 8.57
N LEU A 34 6.96 -7.63 7.44
CA LEU A 34 6.35 -6.33 7.10
C LEU A 34 4.91 -6.52 6.62
N SER A 35 3.95 -5.97 7.36
CA SER A 35 2.54 -5.95 6.93
C SER A 35 2.34 -5.02 5.73
N LEU A 36 1.26 -5.22 4.99
CA LEU A 36 0.90 -4.36 3.85
C LEU A 36 0.72 -2.90 4.29
N ALA A 37 0.11 -2.67 5.46
CA ALA A 37 -0.10 -1.32 5.99
C ALA A 37 1.23 -0.61 6.26
N ARG A 38 2.18 -1.31 6.87
CA ARG A 38 3.52 -0.76 7.15
C ARG A 38 4.32 -0.59 5.86
N TRP A 39 4.19 -1.53 4.93
CA TRP A 39 4.83 -1.45 3.61
C TRP A 39 4.45 -0.16 2.88
N LYS A 40 3.17 0.22 2.92
CA LYS A 40 2.70 1.46 2.27
C LYS A 40 3.38 2.71 2.82
N VAL A 41 3.60 2.76 4.14
CA VAL A 41 4.32 3.86 4.76
C VAL A 41 5.76 3.93 4.25
N LEU A 42 6.46 2.79 4.25
CA LEU A 42 7.84 2.73 3.79
C LEU A 42 7.97 3.06 2.30
N GLU A 43 7.02 2.62 1.49
CA GLU A 43 7.00 2.91 0.05
C GLU A 43 6.92 4.42 -0.22
N ILE A 44 6.05 5.13 0.49
CA ILE A 44 5.93 6.58 0.33
C ILE A 44 7.22 7.28 0.76
N LEU A 45 7.83 6.85 1.86
CA LEU A 45 9.08 7.41 2.32
C LEU A 45 10.22 7.17 1.33
N ASP A 46 10.26 6.00 0.71
CA ASP A 46 11.25 5.69 -0.32
C ASP A 46 11.08 6.58 -1.55
N ALA A 47 9.84 6.80 -1.98
CA ALA A 47 9.53 7.61 -3.16
C ALA A 47 9.74 9.12 -2.94
N LYS A 48 9.42 9.62 -1.75
CA LYS A 48 9.39 11.06 -1.47
C LYS A 48 10.55 11.56 -0.62
N GLY A 49 11.33 10.66 -0.05
CA GLY A 49 12.38 11.01 0.92
C GLY A 49 11.79 11.40 2.27
N SER A 50 12.48 12.27 3.00
CA SER A 50 11.97 12.76 4.28
C SER A 50 10.74 13.63 4.09
N ILE A 51 9.66 13.30 4.77
CA ILE A 51 8.42 14.09 4.74
C ILE A 51 7.90 14.31 6.16
N ARG A 52 7.10 15.35 6.32
CA ARG A 52 6.42 15.60 7.58
C ARG A 52 5.40 14.49 7.88
N GLN A 53 5.31 14.10 9.14
CA GLN A 53 4.35 13.07 9.57
C GLN A 53 2.91 13.42 9.16
N LYS A 54 2.54 14.69 9.24
CA LYS A 54 1.23 15.19 8.79
C LYS A 54 1.01 14.96 7.29
N ALA A 55 2.03 15.23 6.47
CA ALA A 55 1.95 15.01 5.02
C ALA A 55 1.82 13.52 4.70
N LEU A 56 2.51 12.66 5.44
CA LEU A 56 2.40 11.21 5.31
C LEU A 56 0.96 10.74 5.59
N ALA A 57 0.33 11.28 6.63
CA ALA A 57 -1.06 10.98 6.95
C ALA A 57 -2.00 11.38 5.80
N GLN A 58 -1.79 12.55 5.20
CA GLN A 58 -2.59 13.02 4.07
C GLN A 58 -2.42 12.13 2.84
N GLU A 59 -1.19 11.73 2.52
CA GLU A 59 -0.90 10.85 1.38
C GLU A 59 -1.61 9.49 1.51
N LEU A 60 -1.67 8.95 2.72
CA LEU A 60 -2.29 7.66 2.97
C LEU A 60 -3.80 7.74 3.24
N GLY A 61 -4.34 8.95 3.43
CA GLY A 61 -5.74 9.13 3.81
C GLY A 61 -6.05 8.62 5.21
N PHE A 62 -5.06 8.60 6.10
CA PHE A 62 -5.23 8.15 7.49
C PHE A 62 -5.31 9.33 8.45
N ALA A 63 -5.96 9.10 9.60
CA ALA A 63 -5.95 10.07 10.68
C ALA A 63 -4.52 10.27 11.21
N GLU A 64 -4.17 11.51 11.62
CA GLU A 64 -2.84 11.83 12.14
C GLU A 64 -2.46 10.94 13.32
N ARG A 65 -3.43 10.60 14.18
CA ARG A 65 -3.20 9.70 15.32
C ARG A 65 -2.78 8.30 14.88
N SER A 66 -3.44 7.76 13.84
CA SER A 66 -3.11 6.44 13.29
C SER A 66 -1.70 6.43 12.71
N ILE A 67 -1.33 7.49 12.00
CA ILE A 67 0.01 7.64 11.43
C ILE A 67 1.05 7.80 12.54
N SER A 68 0.76 8.57 13.57
CA SER A 68 1.68 8.73 14.71
C SER A 68 2.00 7.38 15.35
N GLN A 69 0.98 6.55 15.57
CA GLN A 69 1.16 5.20 16.13
C GLN A 69 1.95 4.29 15.19
N ALA A 70 1.66 4.32 13.90
CA ALA A 70 2.36 3.52 12.91
C ALA A 70 3.84 3.92 12.81
N VAL A 71 4.11 5.22 12.78
CA VAL A 71 5.48 5.76 12.72
C VAL A 71 6.25 5.41 14.00
N GLU A 72 5.61 5.53 15.17
CA GLU A 72 6.22 5.15 16.42
C GLU A 72 6.62 3.67 16.45
N SER A 73 5.73 2.79 15.99
CA SER A 73 6.00 1.36 15.89
C SER A 73 7.15 1.07 14.91
N LEU A 74 7.14 1.72 13.74
CA LEU A 74 8.21 1.58 12.74
C LEU A 74 9.55 2.09 13.26
N ALA A 75 9.54 3.20 13.97
CA ALA A 75 10.75 3.77 14.60
C ALA A 75 11.30 2.85 15.68
N SER A 76 10.42 2.26 16.48
CA SER A 76 10.79 1.28 17.50
C SER A 76 11.49 0.06 16.91
N ASP A 77 11.07 -0.36 15.73
CA ASP A 77 11.68 -1.48 14.99
C ASP A 77 12.90 -1.06 14.15
N GLY A 78 13.27 0.22 14.18
CA GLY A 78 14.45 0.73 13.48
C GLY A 78 14.26 0.93 11.98
N LEU A 79 13.03 0.89 11.47
CA LEU A 79 12.73 0.98 10.04
C LEU A 79 12.58 2.42 9.54
N VAL A 80 12.25 3.35 10.43
CA VAL A 80 12.19 4.77 10.15
C VAL A 80 12.88 5.54 11.29
N ALA A 81 13.28 6.78 11.01
CA ALA A 81 13.76 7.72 12.01
C ALA A 81 12.84 8.94 12.02
N ARG A 82 12.60 9.47 13.21
CA ARG A 82 11.88 10.73 13.40
C ARG A 82 12.84 11.79 13.90
N MET A 83 12.72 12.98 13.37
CA MET A 83 13.50 14.12 13.84
C MET A 83 12.66 15.41 13.77
N PRO A 84 12.94 16.42 14.58
CA PRO A 84 12.28 17.71 14.42
C PRO A 84 12.58 18.29 13.05
N ASP A 85 11.56 18.94 12.43
CA ASP A 85 11.77 19.68 11.19
C ASP A 85 12.68 20.88 11.47
N PRO A 86 13.80 21.06 10.76
CA PRO A 86 14.67 22.23 10.94
C PRO A 86 13.97 23.57 10.71
N ALA A 87 12.94 23.59 9.86
CA ALA A 87 12.16 24.80 9.55
C ALA A 87 11.08 25.08 10.60
N ASP A 88 10.57 24.05 11.27
CA ASP A 88 9.55 24.16 12.32
C ASP A 88 9.76 23.01 13.32
N GLY A 89 10.37 23.32 14.46
CA GLY A 89 10.70 22.35 15.50
C GLY A 89 9.49 21.64 16.13
N ARG A 90 8.26 22.11 15.87
CA ARG A 90 7.03 21.44 16.33
C ARG A 90 6.62 20.30 15.40
N ALA A 91 7.00 20.38 14.12
CA ALA A 91 6.71 19.34 13.14
C ALA A 91 7.79 18.25 13.21
N LYS A 92 7.38 17.02 12.92
CA LYS A 92 8.28 15.87 12.87
C LYS A 92 8.49 15.44 11.42
N LEU A 93 9.75 15.27 11.05
CA LEU A 93 10.12 14.62 9.79
C LEU A 93 10.31 13.14 10.03
N VAL A 94 9.83 12.36 9.08
CA VAL A 94 10.00 10.90 9.04
C VAL A 94 10.87 10.55 7.86
N THR A 95 11.87 9.73 8.08
CA THR A 95 12.78 9.29 7.03
C THR A 95 12.99 7.77 7.10
N LEU A 96 13.22 7.16 5.95
CA LEU A 96 13.50 5.74 5.84
C LEU A 96 14.94 5.47 6.29
N THR A 97 15.15 4.46 7.12
CA THR A 97 16.49 3.99 7.48
C THR A 97 16.99 2.96 6.46
N ASP A 98 18.26 2.58 6.53
CA ASP A 98 18.81 1.51 5.69
C ASP A 98 18.10 0.17 5.97
N GLU A 99 17.80 -0.11 7.24
CA GLU A 99 17.02 -1.28 7.64
C GLU A 99 15.59 -1.21 7.09
N GLY A 100 15.00 0.00 7.07
CA GLY A 100 13.69 0.22 6.47
C GLY A 100 13.69 -0.04 4.98
N ALA A 101 14.73 0.40 4.26
CA ALA A 101 14.87 0.13 2.83
C ALA A 101 14.99 -1.37 2.55
N ALA A 102 15.75 -2.10 3.36
CA ALA A 102 15.89 -3.55 3.24
C ALA A 102 14.55 -4.27 3.51
N ALA A 103 13.82 -3.84 4.54
CA ALA A 103 12.50 -4.40 4.86
C ALA A 103 11.50 -4.12 3.74
N LEU A 104 11.52 -2.91 3.18
CA LEU A 104 10.67 -2.54 2.04
C LEU A 104 10.94 -3.46 0.84
N ALA A 105 12.20 -3.68 0.49
CA ALA A 105 12.57 -4.55 -0.63
C ALA A 105 12.09 -5.99 -0.41
N ALA A 106 12.28 -6.53 0.79
CA ALA A 106 11.82 -7.89 1.13
C ALA A 106 10.29 -8.00 1.08
N GLY A 107 9.58 -7.00 1.62
CA GLY A 107 8.11 -6.95 1.57
C GLY A 107 7.59 -6.84 0.14
N THR A 108 8.20 -6.01 -0.68
CA THR A 108 7.85 -5.86 -2.10
C THR A 108 7.99 -7.19 -2.85
N LYS A 109 9.09 -7.90 -2.61
CA LYS A 109 9.32 -9.20 -3.21
C LYS A 109 8.27 -10.22 -2.78
N ALA A 110 7.97 -10.29 -1.49
CA ALA A 110 6.97 -11.20 -0.94
C ALA A 110 5.58 -10.92 -1.53
N GLY A 111 5.19 -9.64 -1.60
CA GLY A 111 3.92 -9.24 -2.21
C GLY A 111 3.84 -9.58 -3.69
N ALA A 112 4.92 -9.33 -4.43
CA ALA A 112 5.00 -9.63 -5.85
C ALA A 112 4.85 -11.14 -6.13
N GLU A 113 5.41 -11.99 -5.30
CA GLU A 113 5.28 -13.46 -5.44
C GLU A 113 3.82 -13.90 -5.40
N VAL A 114 3.05 -13.36 -4.46
CA VAL A 114 1.62 -13.68 -4.35
C VAL A 114 0.84 -13.12 -5.54
N LEU A 115 1.08 -11.87 -5.90
CA LEU A 115 0.38 -11.23 -7.02
C LEU A 115 0.67 -11.93 -8.33
N GLN A 116 1.90 -12.35 -8.57
CA GLN A 116 2.26 -13.15 -9.74
C GLN A 116 1.54 -14.50 -9.76
N ARG A 117 1.43 -15.16 -8.60
CA ARG A 117 0.72 -16.43 -8.51
C ARG A 117 -0.77 -16.27 -8.83
N ILE A 118 -1.40 -15.23 -8.31
CA ILE A 118 -2.85 -14.98 -8.51
C ILE A 118 -3.13 -14.49 -9.94
N PHE A 119 -2.48 -13.40 -10.35
CA PHE A 119 -2.74 -12.78 -11.65
C PHE A 119 -2.01 -13.47 -12.80
N GLY A 120 -0.98 -14.24 -12.52
CA GLY A 120 -0.29 -15.06 -13.50
C GLY A 120 -1.10 -16.24 -14.02
N THR A 121 -2.28 -16.49 -13.46
CA THR A 121 -3.26 -17.43 -14.02
C THR A 121 -3.90 -16.89 -15.31
N LEU A 122 -3.81 -15.59 -15.55
CA LEU A 122 -4.30 -14.96 -16.75
C LEU A 122 -3.21 -14.97 -17.84
N ASP A 123 -3.63 -15.21 -19.09
CA ASP A 123 -2.71 -15.08 -20.22
C ASP A 123 -2.45 -13.59 -20.57
N ARG A 124 -1.57 -13.33 -21.52
CA ARG A 124 -1.21 -11.96 -21.93
C ARG A 124 -2.39 -11.12 -22.42
N LYS A 125 -3.29 -11.74 -23.17
CA LYS A 125 -4.49 -11.09 -23.68
C LYS A 125 -5.42 -10.69 -22.55
N GLN A 126 -5.63 -11.60 -21.61
CA GLN A 126 -6.47 -11.36 -20.43
C GLN A 126 -5.87 -10.28 -19.53
N LEU A 127 -4.57 -10.31 -19.31
CA LEU A 127 -3.87 -9.26 -18.54
C LEU A 127 -4.02 -7.89 -19.20
N ALA A 128 -3.86 -7.80 -20.53
CA ALA A 128 -4.03 -6.55 -21.25
C ALA A 128 -5.48 -6.03 -21.16
N SER A 129 -6.46 -6.93 -21.25
CA SER A 129 -7.88 -6.58 -21.10
C SER A 129 -8.18 -6.09 -19.69
N LEU A 130 -7.64 -6.78 -18.66
CA LEU A 130 -7.81 -6.39 -17.26
C LEU A 130 -7.20 -5.00 -17.02
N ASP A 131 -6.00 -4.74 -17.52
CA ASP A 131 -5.35 -3.44 -17.39
C ASP A 131 -6.22 -2.32 -17.91
N LYS A 132 -6.78 -2.48 -19.11
CA LYS A 132 -7.70 -1.50 -19.72
C LYS A 132 -8.95 -1.29 -18.87
N LEU A 133 -9.54 -2.37 -18.38
CA LEU A 133 -10.76 -2.29 -17.58
C LEU A 133 -10.48 -1.63 -16.22
N LEU A 134 -9.36 -1.93 -15.61
CA LEU A 134 -8.95 -1.26 -14.37
C LEU A 134 -8.77 0.23 -14.56
N ASN A 135 -8.19 0.66 -15.69
CA ASN A 135 -8.04 2.08 -16.01
C ASN A 135 -9.40 2.78 -16.15
N VAL A 136 -10.36 2.14 -16.82
CA VAL A 136 -11.73 2.68 -16.97
C VAL A 136 -12.40 2.84 -15.61
N ILE A 137 -12.27 1.83 -14.75
CA ILE A 137 -12.87 1.84 -13.41
C ILE A 137 -12.21 2.90 -12.54
N ASP A 138 -10.89 3.00 -12.59
CA ASP A 138 -10.11 3.97 -11.82
C ASP A 138 -10.49 5.40 -12.18
N ASP A 139 -10.59 5.71 -13.47
CA ASP A 139 -11.03 7.03 -13.94
C ASP A 139 -12.44 7.36 -13.43
N ALA A 140 -13.35 6.40 -13.48
CA ALA A 140 -14.72 6.58 -12.99
C ALA A 140 -14.80 6.76 -11.48
N ALA A 141 -13.87 6.15 -10.74
CA ALA A 141 -13.78 6.27 -9.29
C ALA A 141 -13.11 7.58 -8.83
N GLY A 142 -12.64 8.40 -9.76
CA GLY A 142 -11.97 9.67 -9.46
C GLY A 142 -10.47 9.54 -9.27
N GLY A 143 -9.86 8.47 -9.73
CA GLY A 143 -8.41 8.31 -9.78
C GLY A 143 -7.80 9.32 -10.74
N SER A 144 -6.74 9.99 -10.30
CA SER A 144 -6.01 10.98 -11.10
C SER A 144 -4.61 10.49 -11.42
#